data_9028bd9525e0e192e424650e4b921ade
#
_entry.id   9028bd9525e0e192e424650e4b921ade
#
_cell.length_a   1.000
_cell.length_b   1.000
_cell.length_c   1.000
_cell.angle_alpha   90.00
_cell.angle_beta   90.00
_cell.angle_gamma   90.00
#
_symmetry.space_group_name_H-M   'P 1'
#
loop_
_entity.id
_entity.type
_entity.pdbx_description
1 polymer ?
#
loop_
_entity_poly.entity_id
_entity_poly.type
_entity_poly.pdbx_seq_one_letter_code
_entity_poly.pdbx_strand_id
1 'polypeptide(L)'
;GQPITSAHPDYLKGITFTSPVETITKYKRLRDECDLFVGLFHTGYDTDKQIAHLVPELDIIIGGHTHTKIDSTRLINGVLITQTEDELKYIGKTTITFKDKHIVNKQFELIKVEPEMEESNKVSRMLRKFHKEMPLEMPLAKATAQFDGKHPLGALMSDAIVEYYHTDFAFQNSGGIRIGMLHKGDITLADVYKLDPFNNTIVVYEMKAADIRTLLKKSHQNNSQSIDLIPSGLKYIIHTHNGKA
;
A
#
# COMPACT_ATOMS: atom_id res chain seq x y z
N GLY A 1 9.76 3.61 10.22
CA GLY A 1 9.54 2.69 9.14
C GLY A 1 9.69 1.25 9.54
N GLN A 2 8.88 0.39 8.98
CA GLN A 2 9.07 -1.05 9.12
C GLN A 2 10.42 -1.43 8.50
N PRO A 3 11.16 -2.38 9.08
CA PRO A 3 12.34 -2.92 8.44
C PRO A 3 11.92 -3.46 7.07
N ILE A 4 12.55 -2.95 6.04
CA ILE A 4 12.14 -3.23 4.68
C ILE A 4 12.71 -4.58 4.29
N THR A 5 11.96 -5.63 4.55
CA THR A 5 12.26 -6.98 4.06
C THR A 5 11.99 -7.12 2.55
N SER A 6 11.33 -6.12 1.96
CA SER A 6 10.93 -6.10 0.54
C SER A 6 11.83 -5.25 -0.37
N ALA A 7 12.80 -4.52 0.17
CA ALA A 7 13.75 -3.78 -0.66
C ALA A 7 14.98 -4.63 -0.99
N HIS A 8 15.55 -4.41 -2.18
CA HIS A 8 16.77 -5.09 -2.57
C HIS A 8 17.92 -4.76 -1.59
N PRO A 9 18.69 -5.75 -1.08
CA PRO A 9 19.72 -5.53 -0.06
C PRO A 9 20.76 -4.47 -0.43
N ASP A 10 21.09 -4.34 -1.72
CA ASP A 10 22.05 -3.35 -2.18
C ASP A 10 21.59 -1.91 -1.99
N TYR A 11 20.28 -1.65 -2.03
CA TYR A 11 19.71 -0.33 -1.77
C TYR A 11 19.64 0.02 -0.29
N LEU A 12 19.89 -0.96 0.59
CA LEU A 12 19.88 -0.78 2.04
C LEU A 12 21.26 -0.54 2.63
N LYS A 13 22.33 -0.63 1.83
CA LYS A 13 23.71 -0.41 2.30
C LYS A 13 23.87 0.99 2.89
N GLY A 14 24.32 1.08 4.12
CA GLY A 14 24.51 2.35 4.83
C GLY A 14 23.21 2.98 5.37
N ILE A 15 22.07 2.32 5.26
CA ILE A 15 20.77 2.77 5.79
C ILE A 15 20.46 2.00 7.07
N THR A 16 20.12 2.74 8.13
CA THR A 16 19.66 2.17 9.41
C THR A 16 18.21 2.58 9.64
N PHE A 17 17.35 1.60 9.95
CA PHE A 17 15.96 1.84 10.31
C PHE A 17 15.82 1.88 11.83
N THR A 18 15.35 3.00 12.36
CA THR A 18 15.06 3.15 13.79
C THR A 18 13.57 2.89 14.06
N SER A 19 13.27 2.54 15.32
CA SER A 19 11.88 2.41 15.76
C SER A 19 11.12 3.73 15.57
N PRO A 20 9.96 3.75 14.91
CA PRO A 20 9.14 4.95 14.77
C PRO A 20 8.77 5.55 16.12
N VAL A 21 8.39 4.69 17.08
CA VAL A 21 7.97 5.09 18.42
C VAL A 21 9.12 5.74 19.20
N GLU A 22 10.31 5.15 19.20
CA GLU A 22 11.49 5.74 19.84
C GLU A 22 11.95 7.02 19.16
N THR A 23 11.80 7.07 17.84
CA THR A 23 12.22 8.24 17.07
C THR A 23 11.32 9.44 17.37
N ILE A 24 10.01 9.28 17.35
CA ILE A 24 9.08 10.40 17.57
C ILE A 24 9.20 10.97 19.00
N THR A 25 9.56 10.13 19.98
CA THR A 25 9.75 10.57 21.36
C THR A 25 10.81 11.68 21.48
N LYS A 26 11.82 11.69 20.61
CA LYS A 26 12.86 12.73 20.57
C LYS A 26 12.32 14.10 20.13
N TYR A 27 11.16 14.12 19.48
CA TYR A 27 10.54 15.34 18.93
C TYR A 27 9.43 15.91 19.82
N LYS A 28 9.16 15.32 20.99
CA LYS A 28 8.13 15.82 21.94
C LYS A 28 8.30 17.30 22.29
N ARG A 29 9.55 17.78 22.38
CA ARG A 29 9.88 19.19 22.68
C ARG A 29 9.26 20.20 21.69
N LEU A 30 8.94 19.75 20.45
CA LEU A 30 8.32 20.61 19.44
C LEU A 30 6.91 21.08 19.85
N ARG A 31 6.28 20.39 20.80
CA ARG A 31 5.01 20.84 21.39
C ARG A 31 5.08 22.27 21.93
N ASP A 32 6.19 22.64 22.52
CA ASP A 32 6.38 23.96 23.14
C ASP A 32 6.64 25.07 22.09
N GLU A 33 6.90 24.66 20.85
CA GLU A 33 7.25 25.54 19.72
C GLU A 33 6.06 25.81 18.78
N CYS A 34 4.87 25.20 19.02
CA CYS A 34 3.72 25.29 18.10
C CYS A 34 2.37 25.24 18.81
N ASP A 35 1.35 25.86 18.20
CA ASP A 35 -0.04 25.81 18.68
C ASP A 35 -0.74 24.50 18.31
N LEU A 36 -0.27 23.80 17.25
CA LEU A 36 -0.79 22.53 16.77
C LEU A 36 0.37 21.60 16.40
N PHE A 37 0.49 20.46 17.08
CA PHE A 37 1.52 19.46 16.83
C PHE A 37 0.96 18.28 16.05
N VAL A 38 1.31 18.16 14.77
CA VAL A 38 0.80 17.17 13.84
C VAL A 38 1.89 16.19 13.45
N GLY A 39 1.62 14.89 13.58
CA GLY A 39 2.42 13.81 13.02
C GLY A 39 1.87 13.36 11.66
N LEU A 40 2.67 13.43 10.60
CA LEU A 40 2.38 12.82 9.29
C LEU A 40 3.20 11.54 9.17
N PHE A 41 2.53 10.39 9.26
CA PHE A 41 3.19 9.10 9.37
C PHE A 41 2.74 8.11 8.28
N HIS A 42 3.64 7.20 7.92
CA HIS A 42 3.35 6.03 7.09
C HIS A 42 3.80 4.77 7.83
N THR A 43 3.31 4.59 9.06
CA THR A 43 3.74 3.56 10.02
C THR A 43 2.70 2.46 10.24
N GLY A 44 1.49 2.68 9.76
CA GLY A 44 0.36 1.78 9.96
C GLY A 44 -0.43 2.06 11.24
N TYR A 45 -1.72 1.75 11.21
CA TYR A 45 -2.66 2.13 12.25
C TYR A 45 -2.30 1.63 13.65
N ASP A 46 -1.78 0.39 13.76
CA ASP A 46 -1.40 -0.16 15.06
C ASP A 46 -0.19 0.56 15.67
N THR A 47 0.78 0.94 14.85
CA THR A 47 1.93 1.75 15.28
C THR A 47 1.48 3.17 15.63
N ASP A 48 0.56 3.76 14.86
CA ASP A 48 0.00 5.08 15.13
C ASP A 48 -0.71 5.11 16.49
N LYS A 49 -1.44 4.05 16.85
CA LYS A 49 -2.06 3.89 18.19
C LYS A 49 -1.01 3.85 19.30
N GLN A 50 0.08 3.10 19.09
CA GLN A 50 1.18 3.03 20.07
C GLN A 50 1.84 4.42 20.25
N ILE A 51 2.08 5.14 19.16
CA ILE A 51 2.61 6.50 19.19
C ILE A 51 1.68 7.42 19.98
N ALA A 52 0.38 7.40 19.71
CA ALA A 52 -0.61 8.22 20.43
C ALA A 52 -0.64 7.92 21.94
N HIS A 53 -0.39 6.68 22.36
CA HIS A 53 -0.27 6.34 23.77
C HIS A 53 1.00 6.88 24.42
N LEU A 54 2.12 6.88 23.72
CA LEU A 54 3.45 7.22 24.26
C LEU A 54 3.82 8.69 24.06
N VAL A 55 3.17 9.37 23.11
CA VAL A 55 3.42 10.77 22.77
C VAL A 55 2.10 11.56 22.76
N PRO A 56 1.43 11.69 23.92
CA PRO A 56 0.17 12.43 24.03
C PRO A 56 0.34 13.93 23.76
N GLU A 57 1.56 14.41 23.59
CA GLU A 57 1.89 15.77 23.18
C GLU A 57 1.45 16.05 21.73
N LEU A 58 1.27 15.02 20.91
CA LEU A 58 0.68 15.16 19.59
C LEU A 58 -0.80 15.53 19.67
N ASP A 59 -1.23 16.43 18.80
CA ASP A 59 -2.65 16.75 18.65
C ASP A 59 -3.33 15.83 17.64
N ILE A 60 -2.64 15.55 16.54
CA ILE A 60 -3.16 14.80 15.41
C ILE A 60 -2.08 13.86 14.84
N ILE A 61 -2.48 12.67 14.45
CA ILE A 61 -1.73 11.77 13.59
C ILE A 61 -2.51 11.61 12.28
N ILE A 62 -1.87 11.97 11.17
CA ILE A 62 -2.33 11.68 9.82
C ILE A 62 -1.55 10.44 9.39
N GLY A 63 -2.23 9.29 9.42
CA GLY A 63 -1.63 7.97 9.18
C GLY A 63 -1.77 7.48 7.75
N GLY A 64 -1.10 6.37 7.46
CA GLY A 64 -1.14 5.66 6.18
C GLY A 64 -0.65 4.22 6.33
N HIS A 65 -0.25 3.59 5.23
CA HIS A 65 0.32 2.25 5.12
C HIS A 65 -0.69 1.09 5.19
N THR A 66 -1.53 1.02 6.20
CA THR A 66 -2.48 -0.10 6.39
C THR A 66 -3.80 0.09 5.65
N HIS A 67 -3.97 1.22 4.95
CA HIS A 67 -5.20 1.55 4.21
C HIS A 67 -6.46 1.44 5.08
N THR A 68 -6.33 1.79 6.37
CA THR A 68 -7.43 1.67 7.32
C THR A 68 -8.47 2.75 7.06
N LYS A 69 -9.72 2.36 6.90
CA LYS A 69 -10.83 3.30 6.84
C LYS A 69 -11.23 3.71 8.25
N ILE A 70 -10.92 4.94 8.62
CA ILE A 70 -11.41 5.57 9.86
C ILE A 70 -12.53 6.52 9.46
N ASP A 71 -13.77 6.15 9.76
CA ASP A 71 -14.98 6.84 9.31
C ASP A 71 -15.51 7.88 10.30
N SER A 72 -14.90 7.98 11.47
CA SER A 72 -15.34 8.85 12.56
C SER A 72 -14.17 9.30 13.42
N THR A 73 -14.40 10.31 14.26
CA THR A 73 -13.39 10.82 15.19
C THR A 73 -12.87 9.72 16.12
N ARG A 74 -11.58 9.45 16.06
CA ARG A 74 -10.87 8.46 16.89
C ARG A 74 -9.81 9.15 17.72
N LEU A 75 -10.06 9.28 19.01
CA LEU A 75 -9.12 9.85 19.98
C LEU A 75 -8.48 8.72 20.80
N ILE A 76 -7.16 8.74 20.89
CA ILE A 76 -6.38 7.88 21.78
C ILE A 76 -5.48 8.79 22.60
N ASN A 77 -5.65 8.79 23.92
CA ASN A 77 -4.95 9.68 24.84
C ASN A 77 -5.04 11.18 24.44
N GLY A 78 -6.18 11.60 23.88
CA GLY A 78 -6.38 12.97 23.39
C GLY A 78 -5.80 13.23 21.98
N VAL A 79 -5.02 12.31 21.41
CA VAL A 79 -4.48 12.42 20.05
C VAL A 79 -5.52 11.93 19.04
N LEU A 80 -5.86 12.78 18.07
CA LEU A 80 -6.73 12.40 16.96
C LEU A 80 -5.94 11.58 15.94
N ILE A 81 -6.38 10.36 15.64
CA ILE A 81 -5.78 9.52 14.59
C ILE A 81 -6.72 9.50 13.37
N THR A 82 -6.15 9.75 12.20
CA THR A 82 -6.88 9.77 10.93
C THR A 82 -6.19 8.89 9.89
N GLN A 83 -7.00 8.18 9.08
CA GLN A 83 -6.56 7.46 7.89
C GLN A 83 -7.75 7.31 6.94
N THR A 84 -7.54 7.45 5.63
CA THR A 84 -8.62 7.66 4.64
C THR A 84 -8.79 6.50 3.67
N GLU A 85 -8.43 5.26 4.06
CA GLU A 85 -8.36 4.12 3.15
C GLU A 85 -7.27 4.33 2.07
N ASP A 86 -7.52 3.96 0.83
CA ASP A 86 -6.61 4.05 -0.30
C ASP A 86 -7.29 4.56 -1.58
N GLU A 87 -6.52 4.67 -2.66
CA GLU A 87 -6.99 4.95 -4.03
C GLU A 87 -7.85 6.22 -4.16
N LEU A 88 -7.68 7.19 -3.26
CA LEU A 88 -8.46 8.45 -3.25
C LEU A 88 -9.98 8.25 -3.16
N LYS A 89 -10.46 7.13 -2.62
CA LYS A 89 -11.90 6.88 -2.41
C LYS A 89 -12.54 7.89 -1.46
N TYR A 90 -11.73 8.41 -0.53
CA TYR A 90 -12.19 9.37 0.48
C TYR A 90 -11.21 10.53 0.66
N ILE A 91 -11.76 11.68 1.04
CA ILE A 91 -11.03 12.83 1.55
C ILE A 91 -11.27 12.89 3.06
N GLY A 92 -10.21 12.96 3.85
CA GLY A 92 -10.30 13.19 5.30
C GLY A 92 -10.40 14.68 5.60
N LYS A 93 -11.49 15.08 6.26
CA LYS A 93 -11.65 16.45 6.76
C LYS A 93 -11.49 16.46 8.27
N THR A 94 -10.47 17.18 8.74
CA THR A 94 -10.22 17.40 10.17
C THR A 94 -10.58 18.84 10.53
N THR A 95 -11.43 19.01 11.54
CA THR A 95 -11.80 20.32 12.07
C THR A 95 -11.26 20.47 13.48
N ILE A 96 -10.45 21.50 13.71
CA ILE A 96 -9.86 21.83 15.01
C ILE A 96 -10.43 23.16 15.48
N THR A 97 -10.99 23.19 16.69
CA THR A 97 -11.51 24.40 17.30
C THR A 97 -10.57 24.88 18.39
N PHE A 98 -10.16 26.16 18.29
CA PHE A 98 -9.34 26.82 19.30
C PHE A 98 -10.17 27.76 20.12
N LYS A 99 -9.87 27.85 21.42
CA LYS A 99 -10.32 28.88 22.31
C LYS A 99 -9.13 29.33 23.18
N ASP A 100 -8.82 30.59 23.19
CA ASP A 100 -7.70 31.15 23.95
C ASP A 100 -6.37 30.42 23.72
N LYS A 101 -6.05 30.12 22.44
CA LYS A 101 -4.90 29.34 21.97
C LYS A 101 -4.88 27.85 22.39
N HIS A 102 -5.93 27.39 23.05
CA HIS A 102 -6.07 25.98 23.42
C HIS A 102 -7.03 25.24 22.48
N ILE A 103 -6.68 24.02 22.12
CA ILE A 103 -7.57 23.16 21.35
C ILE A 103 -8.69 22.67 22.27
N VAL A 104 -9.93 23.03 21.94
CA VAL A 104 -11.13 22.64 22.71
C VAL A 104 -11.93 21.55 22.02
N ASN A 105 -11.76 21.35 20.73
CA ASN A 105 -12.43 20.29 19.98
C ASN A 105 -11.61 19.80 18.80
N LYS A 106 -11.70 18.51 18.52
CA LYS A 106 -11.11 17.82 17.36
C LYS A 106 -12.17 16.92 16.74
N GLN A 107 -12.46 17.11 15.45
CA GLN A 107 -13.41 16.31 14.70
C GLN A 107 -12.79 15.81 13.42
N PHE A 108 -13.17 14.59 13.02
CA PHE A 108 -12.76 13.98 11.78
C PHE A 108 -13.96 13.35 11.08
N GLU A 109 -14.07 13.58 9.79
CA GLU A 109 -15.07 12.97 8.91
C GLU A 109 -14.43 12.55 7.60
N LEU A 110 -14.97 11.49 6.99
CA LEU A 110 -14.65 11.08 5.64
C LEU A 110 -15.68 11.64 4.66
N ILE A 111 -15.19 12.30 3.64
CA ILE A 111 -15.98 12.74 2.49
C ILE A 111 -15.70 11.75 1.36
N LYS A 112 -16.70 11.01 0.92
CA LYS A 112 -16.57 10.09 -0.20
C LYS A 112 -16.32 10.89 -1.49
N VAL A 113 -15.36 10.46 -2.29
CA VAL A 113 -15.12 11.03 -3.61
C VAL A 113 -16.13 10.39 -4.58
N GLU A 114 -17.00 11.21 -5.15
CA GLU A 114 -18.01 10.77 -6.11
C GLU A 114 -17.60 11.17 -7.53
N PRO A 115 -17.96 10.37 -8.55
CA PRO A 115 -17.62 10.65 -9.95
C PRO A 115 -18.15 12.00 -10.46
N GLU A 116 -19.24 12.49 -9.86
CA GLU A 116 -19.91 13.74 -10.24
C GLU A 116 -19.27 14.99 -9.60
N MET A 117 -18.25 14.83 -8.75
CA MET A 117 -17.56 15.97 -8.16
C MET A 117 -16.87 16.82 -9.23
N GLU A 118 -16.95 18.13 -9.08
CA GLU A 118 -16.36 19.08 -10.02
C GLU A 118 -14.84 18.87 -10.13
N GLU A 119 -14.36 18.70 -11.36
CA GLU A 119 -12.95 18.55 -11.63
C GLU A 119 -12.19 19.89 -11.58
N SER A 120 -11.01 19.89 -11.00
CA SER A 120 -10.12 21.04 -11.07
C SER A 120 -9.59 21.25 -12.49
N ASN A 121 -10.00 22.31 -13.16
CA ASN A 121 -9.53 22.69 -14.49
C ASN A 121 -8.00 22.79 -14.60
N LYS A 122 -7.31 23.13 -13.51
CA LYS A 122 -5.84 23.18 -13.46
C LYS A 122 -5.24 21.79 -13.48
N VAL A 123 -5.75 20.89 -12.65
CA VAL A 123 -5.28 19.50 -12.58
C VAL A 123 -5.59 18.75 -13.88
N SER A 124 -6.80 18.89 -14.41
CA SER A 124 -7.20 18.26 -15.67
C SER A 124 -6.32 18.71 -16.85
N ARG A 125 -5.90 19.99 -16.88
CA ARG A 125 -4.94 20.46 -17.90
C ARG A 125 -3.56 19.86 -17.73
N MET A 126 -3.08 19.70 -16.50
CA MET A 126 -1.79 19.03 -16.23
C MET A 126 -1.83 17.57 -16.66
N LEU A 127 -2.88 16.83 -16.28
CA LEU A 127 -3.06 15.43 -16.67
C LEU A 127 -3.09 15.27 -18.18
N ARG A 128 -3.85 16.10 -18.89
CA ARG A 128 -3.88 16.08 -20.37
C ARG A 128 -2.52 16.33 -21.02
N LYS A 129 -1.65 17.16 -20.41
CA LYS A 129 -0.28 17.34 -20.88
C LYS A 129 0.53 16.05 -20.75
N PHE A 130 0.51 15.43 -19.58
CA PHE A 130 1.22 14.15 -19.36
C PHE A 130 0.68 13.02 -20.22
N HIS A 131 -0.63 12.91 -20.42
CA HIS A 131 -1.24 11.90 -21.31
C HIS A 131 -0.79 12.06 -22.77
N LYS A 132 -0.48 13.28 -23.22
CA LYS A 132 0.08 13.48 -24.58
C LYS A 132 1.52 13.00 -24.70
N GLU A 133 2.29 13.08 -23.63
CA GLU A 133 3.70 12.65 -23.59
C GLU A 133 3.82 11.12 -23.40
N MET A 134 2.80 10.49 -22.80
CA MET A 134 2.74 9.04 -22.56
C MET A 134 1.49 8.46 -23.24
N PRO A 135 1.61 7.50 -24.16
CA PRO A 135 0.47 6.92 -24.87
C PRO A 135 -0.30 5.92 -23.99
N LEU A 136 -0.80 6.39 -22.85
CA LEU A 136 -1.44 5.56 -21.82
C LEU A 136 -2.68 4.81 -22.32
N GLU A 137 -3.39 5.39 -23.27
CA GLU A 137 -4.60 4.80 -23.90
C GLU A 137 -4.26 3.79 -25.01
N MET A 138 -2.96 3.54 -25.27
CA MET A 138 -2.55 2.58 -26.28
C MET A 138 -3.01 1.17 -25.89
N PRO A 139 -3.84 0.50 -26.72
CA PRO A 139 -4.24 -0.87 -26.45
C PRO A 139 -3.06 -1.82 -26.67
N LEU A 140 -2.81 -2.69 -25.68
CA LEU A 140 -1.74 -3.67 -25.71
C LEU A 140 -2.27 -5.09 -25.96
N ALA A 141 -3.46 -5.39 -25.43
CA ALA A 141 -4.09 -6.69 -25.47
C ALA A 141 -5.60 -6.56 -25.33
N LYS A 142 -6.30 -7.71 -25.40
CA LYS A 142 -7.74 -7.75 -25.17
C LYS A 142 -8.11 -8.87 -24.20
N ALA A 143 -8.72 -8.50 -23.09
CA ALA A 143 -9.29 -9.45 -22.15
C ALA A 143 -10.61 -10.02 -22.66
N THR A 144 -10.71 -11.33 -22.79
CA THR A 144 -11.93 -12.02 -23.20
C THR A 144 -12.93 -12.19 -22.06
N ALA A 145 -12.44 -12.10 -20.81
CA ALA A 145 -13.23 -12.15 -19.58
C ALA A 145 -12.71 -11.11 -18.58
N GLN A 146 -13.47 -10.85 -17.53
CA GLN A 146 -13.03 -10.04 -16.40
C GLN A 146 -12.08 -10.84 -15.50
N PHE A 147 -11.04 -10.19 -15.01
CA PHE A 147 -10.17 -10.70 -13.95
C PHE A 147 -10.57 -10.02 -12.64
N ASP A 148 -11.07 -10.78 -11.68
CA ASP A 148 -11.56 -10.26 -10.42
C ASP A 148 -10.74 -10.80 -9.24
N GLY A 149 -10.15 -9.88 -8.49
CA GLY A 149 -9.27 -10.18 -7.36
C GLY A 149 -7.81 -10.43 -7.76
N LYS A 150 -6.95 -10.40 -6.73
CA LYS A 150 -5.49 -10.50 -6.89
C LYS A 150 -5.02 -11.83 -7.50
N HIS A 151 -5.74 -12.92 -7.22
CA HIS A 151 -5.29 -14.23 -7.70
C HIS A 151 -5.35 -14.37 -9.22
N PRO A 152 -6.48 -14.08 -9.92
CA PRO A 152 -6.51 -14.10 -11.38
C PRO A 152 -5.55 -13.07 -12.02
N LEU A 153 -5.40 -11.89 -11.43
CA LEU A 153 -4.46 -10.87 -11.90
C LEU A 153 -3.01 -11.30 -11.75
N GLY A 154 -2.66 -11.91 -10.63
CA GLY A 154 -1.32 -12.46 -10.41
C GLY A 154 -1.02 -13.65 -11.34
N ALA A 155 -2.02 -14.50 -11.60
CA ALA A 155 -1.87 -15.58 -12.56
C ALA A 155 -1.61 -15.03 -13.98
N LEU A 156 -2.35 -14.01 -14.42
CA LEU A 156 -2.10 -13.33 -15.71
C LEU A 156 -0.66 -12.81 -15.80
N MET A 157 -0.15 -12.16 -14.74
CA MET A 157 1.23 -11.66 -14.72
C MET A 157 2.25 -12.81 -14.74
N SER A 158 2.03 -13.85 -13.95
CA SER A 158 2.92 -15.01 -13.91
C SER A 158 2.91 -15.80 -15.23
N ASP A 159 1.75 -15.92 -15.90
CA ASP A 159 1.62 -16.54 -17.23
C ASP A 159 2.43 -15.77 -18.26
N ALA A 160 2.35 -14.43 -18.26
CA ALA A 160 3.14 -13.59 -19.15
C ALA A 160 4.65 -13.74 -18.93
N ILE A 161 5.09 -13.92 -17.67
CA ILE A 161 6.50 -14.16 -17.35
C ILE A 161 6.96 -15.52 -17.88
N VAL A 162 6.18 -16.58 -17.65
CA VAL A 162 6.49 -17.94 -18.15
C VAL A 162 6.60 -17.93 -19.67
N GLU A 163 5.64 -17.30 -20.36
CA GLU A 163 5.61 -17.23 -21.81
C GLU A 163 6.80 -16.45 -22.38
N TYR A 164 7.12 -15.31 -21.80
CA TYR A 164 8.19 -14.44 -22.31
C TYR A 164 9.59 -15.00 -22.06
N TYR A 165 9.82 -15.56 -20.86
CA TYR A 165 11.15 -16.07 -20.47
C TYR A 165 11.34 -17.57 -20.73
N HIS A 166 10.30 -18.26 -21.19
CA HIS A 166 10.31 -19.72 -21.44
C HIS A 166 10.78 -20.53 -20.22
N THR A 167 10.30 -20.14 -19.03
CA THR A 167 10.61 -20.82 -17.77
C THR A 167 9.57 -21.92 -17.49
N ASP A 168 9.94 -22.92 -16.66
CA ASP A 168 9.01 -23.98 -16.26
C ASP A 168 7.85 -23.45 -15.43
N PHE A 169 8.11 -22.41 -14.64
CA PHE A 169 7.12 -21.73 -13.81
C PHE A 169 7.58 -20.31 -13.44
N ALA A 170 6.65 -19.49 -12.96
CA ALA A 170 6.91 -18.18 -12.40
C ALA A 170 6.02 -17.92 -11.18
N PHE A 171 6.39 -16.92 -10.41
CA PHE A 171 5.61 -16.40 -9.29
C PHE A 171 5.47 -14.90 -9.38
N GLN A 172 4.26 -14.41 -9.07
CA GLN A 172 3.98 -13.01 -8.78
C GLN A 172 3.58 -12.87 -7.32
N ASN A 173 4.19 -11.94 -6.58
CA ASN A 173 3.79 -11.68 -5.21
C ASN A 173 2.50 -10.82 -5.17
N SER A 174 1.62 -11.13 -4.23
CA SER A 174 0.31 -10.45 -4.09
C SER A 174 0.43 -8.95 -3.80
N GLY A 175 1.50 -8.54 -3.13
CA GLY A 175 1.79 -7.13 -2.84
C GLY A 175 2.15 -6.32 -4.08
N GLY A 176 2.65 -6.96 -5.15
CA GLY A 176 2.95 -6.35 -6.44
C GLY A 176 1.71 -6.02 -7.28
N ILE A 177 0.55 -6.62 -6.94
CA ILE A 177 -0.71 -6.43 -7.67
C ILE A 177 -1.47 -5.27 -7.04
N ARG A 178 -1.62 -4.17 -7.77
CA ARG A 178 -2.09 -2.90 -7.20
C ARG A 178 -3.54 -2.53 -7.56
N ILE A 179 -4.21 -3.33 -8.39
CA ILE A 179 -5.65 -3.21 -8.68
C ILE A 179 -6.40 -4.44 -8.22
N GLY A 180 -7.69 -4.27 -7.91
CA GLY A 180 -8.57 -5.38 -7.53
C GLY A 180 -9.25 -6.07 -8.70
N MET A 181 -9.27 -5.42 -9.89
CA MET A 181 -10.04 -5.89 -11.03
C MET A 181 -9.45 -5.35 -12.34
N LEU A 182 -9.50 -6.19 -13.39
CA LEU A 182 -9.29 -5.78 -14.78
C LEU A 182 -10.51 -6.19 -15.59
N HIS A 183 -11.15 -5.21 -16.23
CA HIS A 183 -12.39 -5.46 -16.96
C HIS A 183 -12.16 -6.21 -18.28
N LYS A 184 -13.20 -6.92 -18.73
CA LYS A 184 -13.27 -7.43 -20.11
C LYS A 184 -13.21 -6.28 -21.10
N GLY A 185 -12.42 -6.42 -22.15
CA GLY A 185 -12.23 -5.40 -23.18
C GLY A 185 -10.76 -5.15 -23.48
N ASP A 186 -10.44 -3.98 -24.01
CA ASP A 186 -9.08 -3.62 -24.30
C ASP A 186 -8.29 -3.37 -23.01
N ILE A 187 -7.08 -3.91 -22.95
CA ILE A 187 -6.10 -3.68 -21.91
C ILE A 187 -5.13 -2.63 -22.44
N THR A 188 -5.09 -1.48 -21.79
CA THR A 188 -4.25 -0.35 -22.19
C THR A 188 -2.93 -0.32 -21.42
N LEU A 189 -2.00 0.49 -21.89
CA LEU A 189 -0.75 0.76 -21.17
C LEU A 189 -1.03 1.32 -19.77
N ALA A 190 -2.07 2.17 -19.63
CA ALA A 190 -2.51 2.68 -18.32
C ALA A 190 -2.92 1.57 -17.37
N ASP A 191 -3.62 0.55 -17.85
CA ASP A 191 -4.06 -0.58 -17.02
C ASP A 191 -2.87 -1.40 -16.53
N VAL A 192 -1.84 -1.59 -17.37
CA VAL A 192 -0.59 -2.27 -16.96
C VAL A 192 0.13 -1.46 -15.87
N TYR A 193 0.24 -0.14 -16.02
CA TYR A 193 0.85 0.71 -14.98
C TYR A 193 0.03 0.75 -13.69
N LYS A 194 -1.30 0.66 -13.75
CA LYS A 194 -2.14 0.53 -12.55
C LYS A 194 -1.95 -0.82 -11.88
N LEU A 195 -1.81 -1.89 -12.68
CA LEU A 195 -1.62 -3.26 -12.19
C LEU A 195 -0.28 -3.43 -11.48
N ASP A 196 0.83 -2.97 -12.10
CA ASP A 196 2.19 -3.01 -11.56
C ASP A 196 2.92 -1.67 -11.79
N PRO A 197 2.86 -0.73 -10.83
CA PRO A 197 3.51 0.58 -10.95
C PRO A 197 4.99 0.58 -10.53
N PHE A 198 5.59 -0.57 -10.19
CA PHE A 198 6.87 -0.60 -9.48
C PHE A 198 8.11 -0.62 -10.37
N ASN A 199 7.97 -0.83 -11.67
CA ASN A 199 9.10 -1.00 -12.58
C ASN A 199 10.09 -2.09 -12.09
N ASN A 200 9.55 -3.20 -11.60
CA ASN A 200 10.33 -4.33 -11.13
C ASN A 200 11.05 -5.02 -12.28
N THR A 201 12.19 -5.64 -11.97
CA THR A 201 12.89 -6.53 -12.88
C THR A 201 12.55 -8.00 -12.60
N ILE A 202 12.54 -8.81 -13.63
CA ILE A 202 12.37 -10.27 -13.49
C ILE A 202 13.74 -10.90 -13.23
N VAL A 203 13.79 -11.81 -12.28
CA VAL A 203 14.97 -12.60 -11.97
C VAL A 203 14.66 -14.08 -12.21
N VAL A 204 15.50 -14.73 -13.01
CA VAL A 204 15.37 -16.16 -13.33
C VAL A 204 16.39 -16.95 -12.50
N TYR A 205 15.93 -18.03 -11.86
CA TYR A 205 16.75 -18.91 -11.04
C TYR A 205 16.56 -20.38 -11.44
N GLU A 206 17.63 -21.15 -11.38
CA GLU A 206 17.56 -22.60 -11.31
C GLU A 206 17.37 -23.03 -9.85
N MET A 207 16.33 -23.81 -9.57
CA MET A 207 15.99 -24.21 -8.21
C MET A 207 15.66 -25.72 -8.13
N LYS A 208 16.08 -26.35 -7.04
CA LYS A 208 15.64 -27.71 -6.70
C LYS A 208 14.23 -27.66 -6.10
N ALA A 209 13.46 -28.71 -6.27
CA ALA A 209 12.11 -28.84 -5.70
C ALA A 209 12.07 -28.63 -4.16
N ALA A 210 13.14 -28.97 -3.45
CA ALA A 210 13.26 -28.73 -2.00
C ALA A 210 13.35 -27.24 -1.68
N ASP A 211 14.06 -26.47 -2.50
CA ASP A 211 14.24 -25.02 -2.32
C ASP A 211 12.93 -24.28 -2.60
N ILE A 212 12.17 -24.72 -3.64
CA ILE A 212 10.84 -24.20 -3.96
C ILE A 212 9.88 -24.41 -2.78
N ARG A 213 9.87 -25.61 -2.18
CA ARG A 213 9.05 -25.88 -0.97
C ARG A 213 9.44 -24.97 0.20
N THR A 214 10.73 -24.76 0.40
CA THR A 214 11.24 -23.87 1.44
C THR A 214 10.83 -22.41 1.20
N LEU A 215 10.91 -21.96 -0.06
CA LEU A 215 10.48 -20.63 -0.48
C LEU A 215 9.01 -20.40 -0.18
N LEU A 216 8.13 -21.31 -0.64
CA LEU A 216 6.69 -21.21 -0.45
C LEU A 216 6.29 -21.21 1.03
N LYS A 217 6.92 -22.08 1.84
CA LYS A 217 6.71 -22.14 3.28
C LYS A 217 7.10 -20.84 3.97
N LYS A 218 8.28 -20.30 3.66
CA LYS A 218 8.76 -19.02 4.23
C LYS A 218 7.90 -17.85 3.78
N SER A 219 7.50 -17.80 2.50
CA SER A 219 6.62 -16.75 2.00
C SER A 219 5.29 -16.74 2.75
N HIS A 220 4.66 -17.91 2.93
CA HIS A 220 3.42 -18.03 3.71
C HIS A 220 3.58 -17.56 5.16
N GLN A 221 4.67 -17.96 5.84
CA GLN A 221 4.93 -17.57 7.23
C GLN A 221 5.16 -16.05 7.37
N ASN A 222 5.85 -15.44 6.41
CA ASN A 222 6.18 -14.03 6.44
C ASN A 222 5.01 -13.12 6.03
N ASN A 223 4.02 -13.67 5.32
CA ASN A 223 2.86 -12.93 4.84
C ASN A 223 1.60 -13.20 5.67
N SER A 224 1.71 -13.10 6.99
CA SER A 224 0.59 -13.31 7.93
C SER A 224 -0.18 -14.61 7.71
N GLN A 225 0.52 -15.66 7.31
CA GLN A 225 -0.03 -16.99 7.00
C GLN A 225 -1.07 -16.98 5.86
N SER A 226 -0.87 -16.10 4.89
CA SER A 226 -1.64 -16.06 3.66
C SER A 226 -0.79 -16.47 2.45
N ILE A 227 -1.46 -16.80 1.35
CA ILE A 227 -0.78 -17.08 0.08
C ILE A 227 -0.35 -15.75 -0.53
N ASP A 228 0.96 -15.58 -0.69
CA ASP A 228 1.57 -14.40 -1.32
C ASP A 228 2.03 -14.68 -2.75
N LEU A 229 2.69 -15.79 -2.97
CA LEU A 229 3.24 -16.14 -4.29
C LEU A 229 2.19 -16.81 -5.18
N ILE A 230 1.73 -16.10 -6.18
CA ILE A 230 0.73 -16.58 -7.15
C ILE A 230 1.48 -17.20 -8.32
N PRO A 231 1.27 -18.52 -8.58
CA PRO A 231 2.06 -19.27 -9.54
C PRO A 231 1.47 -19.27 -10.95
N SER A 232 2.36 -19.46 -11.94
CA SER A 232 2.07 -20.07 -13.24
C SER A 232 3.03 -21.24 -13.48
N GLY A 233 2.63 -22.23 -14.25
CA GLY A 233 3.42 -23.41 -14.58
C GLY A 233 3.48 -24.48 -13.48
N LEU A 234 3.06 -24.16 -12.25
CA LEU A 234 2.98 -25.13 -11.15
C LEU A 234 1.73 -24.89 -10.29
N LYS A 235 1.37 -25.94 -9.50
CA LYS A 235 0.33 -25.84 -8.47
C LYS A 235 0.93 -26.26 -7.14
N TYR A 236 0.51 -25.59 -6.05
CA TYR A 236 0.92 -25.97 -4.71
C TYR A 236 -0.22 -25.85 -3.71
N ILE A 237 -0.12 -26.61 -2.62
CA ILE A 237 -1.03 -26.56 -1.48
C ILE A 237 -0.18 -26.42 -0.23
N ILE A 238 -0.53 -25.48 0.63
CA ILE A 238 0.09 -25.30 1.94
C ILE A 238 -0.83 -25.93 2.99
N HIS A 239 -0.35 -27.00 3.62
CA HIS A 239 -1.05 -27.58 4.77
C HIS A 239 -0.56 -26.90 6.04
N THR A 240 -1.50 -26.39 6.85
CA THR A 240 -1.18 -25.76 8.13
C THR A 240 -1.71 -26.60 9.29
N HIS A 241 -0.91 -26.70 10.36
CA HIS A 241 -1.36 -27.25 11.64
C HIS A 241 -1.20 -26.19 12.72
N ASN A 242 -2.28 -25.84 13.42
CA ASN A 242 -2.33 -24.75 14.41
C ASN A 242 -1.74 -23.43 13.84
N GLY A 243 -2.06 -23.11 12.58
CA GLY A 243 -1.59 -21.91 11.89
C GLY A 243 -0.12 -21.94 11.46
N LYS A 244 0.59 -23.06 11.59
CA LYS A 244 1.98 -23.20 11.12
C LYS A 244 2.05 -24.13 9.91
N ALA A 245 2.76 -23.70 8.87
CA ALA A 245 3.02 -24.47 7.64
C ALA A 245 4.21 -25.42 7.81
#